data_d792452467aea12ea92b739ccde4afc5
#
_entry.id   d792452467aea12ea92b739ccde4afc5
#
_cell.length_a   1.000
_cell.length_b   1.000
_cell.length_c   1.000
_cell.angle_alpha   90.00
_cell.angle_beta   90.00
_cell.angle_gamma   90.00
#
_symmetry.space_group_name_H-M   'P 1'
#
loop_
_entity.id
_entity.type
_entity.pdbx_description
1 polymer ?
#
loop_
_entity_poly.entity_id
_entity_poly.type
_entity_poly.pdbx_seq_one_letter_code
_entity_poly.pdbx_strand_id
1 'polypeptide(L)'
;MAKIVKRTKKDGSCSYCIRVSNGYDRAGRQVLVNRTYTPPPGMTGKKLERELKRQADAFEQEVRNGISLEASMKMDDLIERWFTEYAEKKLKPKTVYNYRRLVPRISAGLGQLKVCQVKPSHLMAFYSNLEEQGVREDSTYTATPVLLELLPHGKRGGIAKAAGIGEDTMRNVHRGANVSQSTAEKVSRVAGLPLSKAFTEHVREGGKLNGNTVQHYHRMLSSVFTKAVQWGLVPENPCKRAEAPKAEEIDVQALEELDVAKLLNALQDAPTQFSVITQLALFTGARRGEICGLRWSDVDLEADTISIERTLQYIPGKGTVFTSPKTKRSRRCIKMGADCVQLLQEYRKHQKAERFKIGSEWVRKVEI
;
A
#
# COMPACT_ATOMS: atom_id res chain seq x y z
N MET A 1 4.92 -43.41 11.03
CA MET A 1 6.23 -43.81 10.52
C MET A 1 6.36 -43.46 9.05
N ALA A 2 7.47 -42.87 8.67
CA ALA A 2 7.76 -42.53 7.29
C ALA A 2 8.01 -43.82 6.45
N LYS A 3 7.40 -43.93 5.27
CA LYS A 3 7.62 -45.01 4.32
C LYS A 3 8.59 -44.54 3.23
N ILE A 4 9.71 -45.26 3.03
CA ILE A 4 10.72 -44.95 2.02
C ILE A 4 10.51 -45.89 0.82
N VAL A 5 10.40 -45.31 -0.38
CA VAL A 5 10.22 -46.05 -1.66
C VAL A 5 11.34 -45.65 -2.60
N LYS A 6 12.13 -46.62 -3.04
CA LYS A 6 13.20 -46.43 -4.04
C LYS A 6 12.57 -46.25 -5.42
N ARG A 7 13.05 -45.25 -6.19
CA ARG A 7 12.70 -45.02 -7.58
C ARG A 7 13.98 -45.01 -8.42
N THR A 8 14.04 -45.83 -9.43
CA THR A 8 15.15 -45.85 -10.39
C THR A 8 14.72 -45.09 -11.64
N LYS A 9 15.52 -44.15 -12.08
CA LYS A 9 15.29 -43.39 -13.31
C LYS A 9 15.84 -44.16 -14.52
N LYS A 10 15.44 -43.75 -15.73
CA LYS A 10 15.89 -44.33 -17.00
C LYS A 10 17.42 -44.23 -17.21
N ASP A 11 18.05 -43.27 -16.58
CA ASP A 11 19.53 -43.04 -16.61
C ASP A 11 20.29 -43.86 -15.59
N GLY A 12 19.63 -44.82 -14.91
CA GLY A 12 20.23 -45.66 -13.88
C GLY A 12 20.42 -44.99 -12.50
N SER A 13 20.14 -43.70 -12.37
CA SER A 13 20.23 -43.00 -11.08
C SER A 13 19.03 -43.37 -10.19
N CYS A 14 19.32 -43.44 -8.86
CA CYS A 14 18.32 -43.78 -7.86
C CYS A 14 17.89 -42.54 -7.07
N SER A 15 16.60 -42.39 -6.87
CA SER A 15 15.99 -41.43 -5.91
C SER A 15 15.07 -42.17 -4.94
N TYR A 16 14.89 -41.59 -3.77
CA TYR A 16 14.09 -42.19 -2.69
C TYR A 16 12.91 -41.26 -2.39
N CYS A 17 11.69 -41.80 -2.48
CA CYS A 17 10.49 -41.07 -2.09
C CYS A 17 10.14 -41.41 -0.64
N ILE A 18 10.24 -40.44 0.25
CA ILE A 18 9.88 -40.55 1.67
C ILE A 18 8.43 -40.10 1.79
N ARG A 19 7.55 -40.95 2.30
CA ARG A 19 6.11 -40.69 2.50
C ARG A 19 5.79 -40.66 3.98
N VAL A 20 5.08 -39.62 4.40
CA VAL A 20 4.62 -39.44 5.79
C VAL A 20 3.11 -39.14 5.77
N SER A 21 2.39 -39.69 6.73
CA SER A 21 0.96 -39.39 6.89
C SER A 21 0.80 -38.02 7.61
N ASN A 22 -0.07 -37.19 7.07
CA ASN A 22 -0.46 -35.89 7.63
C ASN A 22 -1.93 -35.91 8.07
N GLY A 23 -2.38 -37.01 8.68
CA GLY A 23 -3.74 -37.18 9.17
C GLY A 23 -4.73 -37.59 8.09
N TYR A 24 -5.99 -37.19 8.27
CA TYR A 24 -7.09 -37.52 7.39
C TYR A 24 -7.81 -36.23 6.92
N ASP A 25 -8.34 -36.23 5.72
CA ASP A 25 -9.16 -35.15 5.20
C ASP A 25 -10.59 -35.21 5.81
N ARG A 26 -11.42 -34.19 5.47
CA ARG A 26 -12.83 -34.14 5.94
C ARG A 26 -13.69 -35.31 5.43
N ALA A 27 -13.23 -36.03 4.42
CA ALA A 27 -13.88 -37.20 3.87
C ALA A 27 -13.31 -38.53 4.43
N GLY A 28 -12.45 -38.46 5.45
CA GLY A 28 -11.85 -39.62 6.11
C GLY A 28 -10.73 -40.27 5.29
N ARG A 29 -10.21 -39.65 4.24
CA ARG A 29 -9.11 -40.19 3.42
C ARG A 29 -7.77 -39.74 3.97
N GLN A 30 -6.82 -40.69 4.06
CA GLN A 30 -5.48 -40.39 4.55
C GLN A 30 -4.73 -39.41 3.64
N VAL A 31 -4.27 -38.32 4.20
CA VAL A 31 -3.43 -37.33 3.50
C VAL A 31 -1.97 -37.75 3.62
N LEU A 32 -1.33 -38.03 2.49
CA LEU A 32 0.06 -38.45 2.42
C LEU A 32 0.94 -37.31 1.86
N VAL A 33 2.01 -37.00 2.56
CA VAL A 33 3.04 -36.04 2.13
C VAL A 33 4.24 -36.80 1.63
N ASN A 34 4.77 -36.35 0.47
CA ASN A 34 5.93 -37.01 -0.15
C ASN A 34 7.09 -36.02 -0.28
N ARG A 35 8.30 -36.48 0.05
CA ARG A 35 9.55 -35.79 -0.23
C ARG A 35 10.50 -36.72 -1.02
N THR A 36 11.10 -36.19 -2.09
CA THR A 36 12.09 -36.95 -2.86
C THR A 36 13.50 -36.56 -2.40
N TYR A 37 14.28 -37.54 -2.06
CA TYR A 37 15.69 -37.40 -1.75
C TYR A 37 16.53 -38.10 -2.83
N THR A 38 17.53 -37.41 -3.37
CA THR A 38 18.50 -37.97 -4.33
C THR A 38 19.83 -37.95 -3.65
N PRO A 39 20.43 -39.13 -3.38
CA PRO A 39 21.73 -39.22 -2.72
C PRO A 39 22.85 -38.67 -3.63
N PRO A 40 23.91 -38.07 -3.07
CA PRO A 40 25.09 -37.69 -3.81
C PRO A 40 25.74 -38.89 -4.51
N PRO A 41 26.43 -38.67 -5.64
CA PRO A 41 27.15 -39.76 -6.31
C PRO A 41 28.14 -40.49 -5.36
N GLY A 42 28.16 -41.83 -5.37
CA GLY A 42 29.03 -42.63 -4.53
C GLY A 42 28.52 -42.96 -3.13
N MET A 43 27.37 -42.48 -2.72
CA MET A 43 26.78 -42.85 -1.43
C MET A 43 26.02 -44.17 -1.52
N THR A 44 26.55 -45.22 -0.94
CA THR A 44 25.96 -46.58 -0.97
C THR A 44 26.01 -47.26 0.41
N GLY A 45 25.32 -48.38 0.55
CA GLY A 45 25.36 -49.26 1.74
C GLY A 45 24.87 -48.57 3.01
N LYS A 46 25.52 -48.92 4.14
CA LYS A 46 25.13 -48.42 5.49
C LYS A 46 25.12 -46.89 5.64
N LYS A 47 25.95 -46.17 4.87
CA LYS A 47 25.92 -44.67 4.89
C LYS A 47 24.63 -44.13 4.29
N LEU A 48 24.18 -44.70 3.19
CA LEU A 48 22.92 -44.32 2.54
C LEU A 48 21.72 -44.65 3.43
N GLU A 49 21.67 -45.81 4.07
CA GLU A 49 20.57 -46.17 4.97
C GLU A 49 20.48 -45.25 6.17
N ARG A 50 21.63 -44.90 6.79
CA ARG A 50 21.67 -43.96 7.93
C ARG A 50 21.19 -42.58 7.50
N GLU A 51 21.59 -42.09 6.33
CA GLU A 51 21.17 -40.81 5.83
C GLU A 51 19.67 -40.80 5.45
N LEU A 52 19.18 -41.86 4.81
CA LEU A 52 17.75 -42.00 4.49
C LEU A 52 16.90 -42.02 5.76
N LYS A 53 17.33 -42.71 6.81
CA LYS A 53 16.64 -42.71 8.10
C LYS A 53 16.62 -41.31 8.72
N ARG A 54 17.78 -40.62 8.73
CA ARG A 54 17.88 -39.24 9.23
C ARG A 54 16.94 -38.29 8.48
N GLN A 55 16.89 -38.41 7.15
CA GLN A 55 15.98 -37.59 6.31
C GLN A 55 14.51 -37.93 6.55
N ALA A 56 14.20 -39.20 6.78
CA ALA A 56 12.86 -39.68 7.08
C ALA A 56 12.38 -39.19 8.44
N ASP A 57 13.23 -39.29 9.48
CA ASP A 57 12.90 -38.83 10.83
C ASP A 57 12.74 -37.31 10.88
N ALA A 58 13.62 -36.57 10.22
CA ALA A 58 13.52 -35.13 10.10
C ALA A 58 12.23 -34.70 9.38
N PHE A 59 11.87 -35.40 8.28
CA PHE A 59 10.66 -35.12 7.53
C PHE A 59 9.39 -35.50 8.32
N GLU A 60 9.41 -36.57 9.08
CA GLU A 60 8.29 -36.96 9.95
C GLU A 60 8.06 -35.92 11.07
N GLN A 61 9.14 -35.39 11.66
CA GLN A 61 9.04 -34.31 12.64
C GLN A 61 8.48 -33.01 12.01
N GLU A 62 8.93 -32.64 10.81
CA GLU A 62 8.40 -31.48 10.09
C GLU A 62 6.89 -31.62 9.83
N VAL A 63 6.44 -32.79 9.38
CA VAL A 63 5.01 -33.06 9.13
C VAL A 63 4.21 -33.05 10.44
N ARG A 64 4.73 -33.63 11.51
CA ARG A 64 4.08 -33.59 12.85
C ARG A 64 4.02 -32.19 13.43
N ASN A 65 5.01 -31.35 13.16
CA ASN A 65 5.02 -29.95 13.58
C ASN A 65 4.10 -29.06 12.70
N GLY A 66 3.28 -29.67 11.83
CA GLY A 66 2.28 -28.96 11.02
C GLY A 66 2.88 -28.19 9.84
N ILE A 67 4.14 -28.49 9.43
CA ILE A 67 4.70 -27.95 8.19
C ILE A 67 3.98 -28.64 7.04
N SER A 68 2.97 -27.96 6.54
CA SER A 68 1.96 -28.43 5.61
C SER A 68 2.54 -28.74 4.21
N LEU A 69 1.80 -29.53 3.45
CA LEU A 69 1.95 -29.78 2.00
C LEU A 69 2.16 -28.53 1.15
N GLU A 70 1.74 -27.38 1.65
CA GLU A 70 1.90 -26.07 1.06
C GLU A 70 3.33 -25.51 1.18
N ALA A 71 4.30 -26.33 1.69
CA ALA A 71 5.73 -25.97 1.72
C ALA A 71 6.32 -25.71 0.31
N SER A 72 5.64 -26.10 -0.77
CA SER A 72 6.00 -25.77 -2.15
C SER A 72 5.40 -24.43 -2.64
N MET A 73 4.53 -23.80 -1.85
CA MET A 73 3.88 -22.52 -2.17
C MET A 73 4.94 -21.45 -2.42
N LYS A 74 4.77 -20.67 -3.48
CA LYS A 74 5.60 -19.52 -3.79
C LYS A 74 5.17 -18.29 -2.99
N MET A 75 6.08 -17.33 -2.88
CA MET A 75 5.79 -16.07 -2.21
C MET A 75 4.63 -15.30 -2.84
N ASP A 76 4.51 -15.33 -4.18
CA ASP A 76 3.39 -14.68 -4.87
C ASP A 76 2.05 -15.30 -4.48
N ASP A 77 1.96 -16.62 -4.41
CA ASP A 77 0.74 -17.34 -4.02
C ASP A 77 0.39 -17.04 -2.54
N LEU A 78 1.40 -16.98 -1.66
CA LEU A 78 1.22 -16.62 -0.26
C LEU A 78 0.70 -15.19 -0.11
N ILE A 79 1.24 -14.24 -0.87
CA ILE A 79 0.83 -12.83 -0.82
C ILE A 79 -0.63 -12.69 -1.27
N GLU A 80 -1.02 -13.34 -2.38
CA GLU A 80 -2.41 -13.30 -2.85
C GLU A 80 -3.37 -13.96 -1.85
N ARG A 81 -3.00 -15.10 -1.27
CA ARG A 81 -3.77 -15.73 -0.19
C ARG A 81 -3.89 -14.80 1.01
N TRP A 82 -2.81 -14.11 1.39
CA TRP A 82 -2.82 -13.17 2.50
C TRP A 82 -3.77 -11.98 2.23
N PHE A 83 -3.83 -11.48 0.99
CA PHE A 83 -4.80 -10.45 0.62
C PHE A 83 -6.23 -10.96 0.75
N THR A 84 -6.53 -12.10 0.15
CA THR A 84 -7.89 -12.66 0.08
C THR A 84 -8.41 -13.11 1.44
N GLU A 85 -7.59 -13.82 2.22
CA GLU A 85 -8.05 -14.42 3.47
C GLU A 85 -7.95 -13.47 4.67
N TYR A 86 -7.06 -12.49 4.63
CA TYR A 86 -6.80 -11.62 5.77
C TYR A 86 -6.91 -10.14 5.47
N ALA A 87 -6.11 -9.59 4.52
CA ALA A 87 -5.94 -8.16 4.41
C ALA A 87 -7.24 -7.44 4.01
N GLU A 88 -7.95 -7.95 3.00
CA GLU A 88 -9.20 -7.36 2.51
C GLU A 88 -10.34 -7.43 3.52
N LYS A 89 -10.30 -8.41 4.43
CA LYS A 89 -11.32 -8.61 5.47
C LYS A 89 -11.05 -7.85 6.77
N LYS A 90 -9.77 -7.57 7.07
CA LYS A 90 -9.35 -7.07 8.39
C LYS A 90 -8.66 -5.71 8.36
N LEU A 91 -8.04 -5.33 7.25
CA LEU A 91 -7.32 -4.07 7.14
C LEU A 91 -8.20 -2.97 6.55
N LYS A 92 -7.86 -1.73 6.86
CA LYS A 92 -8.55 -0.58 6.25
C LYS A 92 -8.30 -0.52 4.74
N PRO A 93 -9.30 -0.11 3.93
CA PRO A 93 -9.21 -0.10 2.47
C PRO A 93 -7.98 0.64 1.93
N LYS A 94 -7.60 1.76 2.55
CA LYS A 94 -6.40 2.52 2.16
C LYS A 94 -5.10 1.74 2.41
N THR A 95 -5.04 0.95 3.50
CA THR A 95 -3.88 0.09 3.81
C THR A 95 -3.75 -1.01 2.77
N VAL A 96 -4.86 -1.67 2.41
CA VAL A 96 -4.89 -2.69 1.36
C VAL A 96 -4.42 -2.11 0.03
N TYR A 97 -4.95 -0.95 -0.37
CA TYR A 97 -4.53 -0.25 -1.57
C TYR A 97 -3.01 0.04 -1.57
N ASN A 98 -2.48 0.56 -0.47
CA ASN A 98 -1.06 0.88 -0.36
C ASN A 98 -0.20 -0.40 -0.44
N TYR A 99 -0.59 -1.48 0.22
CA TYR A 99 0.13 -2.75 0.17
C TYR A 99 0.09 -3.40 -1.22
N ARG A 100 -1.04 -3.32 -1.94
CA ARG A 100 -1.12 -3.80 -3.34
C ARG A 100 -0.09 -3.12 -4.24
N ARG A 101 0.22 -1.84 -4.00
CA ARG A 101 1.25 -1.10 -4.74
C ARG A 101 2.68 -1.58 -4.48
N LEU A 102 2.94 -2.27 -3.38
CA LEU A 102 4.26 -2.81 -3.07
C LEU A 102 4.50 -4.18 -3.74
N VAL A 103 3.42 -4.90 -4.07
CA VAL A 103 3.49 -6.27 -4.61
C VAL A 103 4.38 -6.40 -5.83
N PRO A 104 4.32 -5.56 -6.87
CA PRO A 104 5.11 -5.77 -8.09
C PRO A 104 6.61 -5.89 -7.81
N ARG A 105 7.17 -5.06 -6.92
CA ARG A 105 8.59 -5.14 -6.56
C ARG A 105 8.90 -6.34 -5.67
N ILE A 106 8.00 -6.72 -4.77
CA ILE A 106 8.16 -7.93 -3.96
C ILE A 106 8.15 -9.16 -4.85
N SER A 107 7.23 -9.25 -5.81
CA SER A 107 7.15 -10.34 -6.79
C SER A 107 8.42 -10.44 -7.64
N ALA A 108 8.94 -9.31 -8.11
CA ALA A 108 10.18 -9.29 -8.87
C ALA A 108 11.39 -9.80 -8.08
N GLY A 109 11.49 -9.46 -6.78
CA GLY A 109 12.65 -9.84 -5.96
C GLY A 109 12.50 -11.17 -5.21
N LEU A 110 11.30 -11.51 -4.78
CA LEU A 110 11.05 -12.64 -3.87
C LEU A 110 9.96 -13.60 -4.37
N GLY A 111 9.15 -13.22 -5.36
CA GLY A 111 7.91 -13.90 -5.74
C GLY A 111 8.08 -15.38 -6.09
N GLN A 112 9.18 -15.75 -6.75
CA GLN A 112 9.46 -17.12 -7.18
C GLN A 112 10.05 -18.02 -6.10
N LEU A 113 10.47 -17.44 -4.96
CA LEU A 113 11.01 -18.22 -3.85
C LEU A 113 9.90 -19.03 -3.18
N LYS A 114 10.21 -20.25 -2.80
CA LYS A 114 9.32 -21.05 -1.96
C LYS A 114 9.25 -20.44 -0.56
N VAL A 115 8.06 -20.33 0.00
CA VAL A 115 7.82 -19.71 1.32
C VAL A 115 8.71 -20.31 2.41
N CYS A 116 8.86 -21.64 2.43
CA CYS A 116 9.71 -22.35 3.40
C CYS A 116 11.22 -22.12 3.21
N GLN A 117 11.64 -21.55 2.07
CA GLN A 117 13.05 -21.29 1.74
C GLN A 117 13.45 -19.83 1.96
N VAL A 118 12.49 -18.95 2.27
CA VAL A 118 12.79 -17.55 2.53
C VAL A 118 13.53 -17.40 3.85
N LYS A 119 14.77 -16.89 3.75
CA LYS A 119 15.66 -16.66 4.89
C LYS A 119 15.77 -15.16 5.19
N PRO A 120 16.18 -14.77 6.40
CA PRO A 120 16.49 -13.37 6.71
C PRO A 120 17.46 -12.72 5.72
N SER A 121 18.47 -13.46 5.22
CA SER A 121 19.42 -12.98 4.22
C SER A 121 18.77 -12.58 2.89
N HIS A 122 17.73 -13.30 2.44
CA HIS A 122 16.99 -12.93 1.23
C HIS A 122 16.23 -11.61 1.42
N LEU A 123 15.67 -11.39 2.62
CA LEU A 123 14.98 -10.15 2.94
C LEU A 123 15.94 -8.96 3.02
N MET A 124 17.10 -9.17 3.67
CA MET A 124 18.14 -8.13 3.75
C MET A 124 18.67 -7.76 2.36
N ALA A 125 18.97 -8.74 1.50
CA ALA A 125 19.36 -8.50 0.12
C ALA A 125 18.28 -7.75 -0.66
N PHE A 126 17.01 -8.11 -0.47
CA PHE A 126 15.88 -7.40 -1.09
C PHE A 126 15.80 -5.94 -0.61
N TYR A 127 16.00 -5.66 0.69
CA TYR A 127 16.00 -4.29 1.20
C TYR A 127 17.19 -3.49 0.66
N SER A 128 18.38 -4.09 0.62
CA SER A 128 19.57 -3.44 0.01
C SER A 128 19.31 -3.06 -1.44
N ASN A 129 18.74 -3.96 -2.24
CA ASN A 129 18.37 -3.65 -3.63
C ASN A 129 17.38 -2.49 -3.74
N LEU A 130 16.44 -2.37 -2.79
CA LEU A 130 15.49 -1.23 -2.78
C LEU A 130 16.17 0.11 -2.44
N GLU A 131 17.33 0.07 -1.76
CA GLU A 131 18.13 1.25 -1.40
C GLU A 131 19.23 1.56 -2.42
N GLU A 132 19.40 0.74 -3.46
CA GLU A 132 20.35 1.00 -4.54
C GLU A 132 19.89 2.17 -5.41
N GLN A 133 20.88 2.86 -6.01
CA GLN A 133 20.60 3.88 -7.01
C GLN A 133 20.02 3.22 -8.27
N GLY A 134 19.06 3.87 -8.92
CA GLY A 134 18.40 3.35 -10.11
C GLY A 134 17.10 2.59 -9.87
N VAL A 135 16.79 2.19 -8.64
CA VAL A 135 15.54 1.47 -8.31
C VAL A 135 14.30 2.39 -8.42
N ARG A 136 14.49 3.68 -8.32
CA ARG A 136 13.42 4.67 -8.46
C ARG A 136 13.34 5.17 -9.90
N GLU A 137 12.65 4.44 -10.74
CA GLU A 137 12.30 4.82 -12.12
C GLU A 137 11.08 5.76 -12.12
N ASP A 138 11.20 6.93 -11.48
CA ASP A 138 10.16 7.94 -11.55
C ASP A 138 10.54 8.97 -12.62
N SER A 139 10.25 8.67 -13.88
CA SER A 139 10.24 9.71 -14.91
C SER A 139 9.08 10.67 -14.66
N THR A 140 9.34 11.94 -14.71
CA THR A 140 8.32 12.99 -14.73
C THR A 140 8.24 13.60 -16.12
N TYR A 141 7.08 14.10 -16.47
CA TYR A 141 6.78 14.54 -17.83
C TYR A 141 6.27 15.98 -17.80
N THR A 142 6.81 16.85 -18.63
CA THR A 142 6.32 18.22 -18.85
C THR A 142 5.72 18.36 -20.24
N ALA A 143 4.59 19.06 -20.35
CA ALA A 143 3.92 19.29 -21.63
C ALA A 143 4.81 20.08 -22.59
N THR A 144 4.90 19.63 -23.84
CA THR A 144 5.58 20.36 -24.91
C THR A 144 4.71 21.50 -25.45
N PRO A 145 5.27 22.55 -26.07
CA PRO A 145 4.50 23.59 -26.75
C PRO A 145 3.51 23.02 -27.77
N VAL A 146 3.90 21.98 -28.51
CA VAL A 146 3.05 21.30 -29.50
C VAL A 146 1.78 20.73 -28.88
N LEU A 147 1.88 20.13 -27.69
CA LEU A 147 0.70 19.65 -26.96
C LEU A 147 -0.18 20.83 -26.51
N LEU A 148 0.42 21.88 -26.00
CA LEU A 148 -0.31 23.03 -25.45
C LEU A 148 -1.10 23.80 -26.52
N GLU A 149 -0.58 23.85 -27.75
CA GLU A 149 -1.29 24.43 -28.90
C GLU A 149 -2.54 23.62 -29.27
N LEU A 150 -2.48 22.29 -29.20
CA LEU A 150 -3.60 21.40 -29.49
C LEU A 150 -4.66 21.37 -28.38
N LEU A 151 -4.31 21.77 -27.16
CA LEU A 151 -5.16 21.71 -26.00
C LEU A 151 -5.49 23.11 -25.47
N PRO A 152 -6.43 23.85 -26.09
CA PRO A 152 -6.71 25.23 -25.73
C PRO A 152 -7.29 25.32 -24.30
N HIS A 153 -6.91 26.41 -23.61
CA HIS A 153 -7.27 26.64 -22.21
C HIS A 153 -8.79 26.60 -21.92
N GLY A 154 -9.62 27.00 -22.85
CA GLY A 154 -11.08 27.04 -22.68
C GLY A 154 -11.77 25.66 -22.66
N LYS A 155 -11.10 24.58 -23.08
CA LYS A 155 -11.65 23.20 -23.17
C LYS A 155 -11.12 22.24 -22.10
N ARG A 156 -10.43 22.75 -21.05
CA ARG A 156 -9.76 21.92 -20.02
C ARG A 156 -10.66 20.89 -19.37
N GLY A 157 -11.86 21.25 -18.98
CA GLY A 157 -12.80 20.34 -18.32
C GLY A 157 -13.20 19.16 -19.20
N GLY A 158 -13.47 19.42 -20.49
CA GLY A 158 -13.78 18.37 -21.45
C GLY A 158 -12.61 17.42 -21.70
N ILE A 159 -11.40 17.96 -21.82
CA ILE A 159 -10.16 17.19 -22.01
C ILE A 159 -9.84 16.37 -20.75
N ALA A 160 -9.94 16.97 -19.58
CA ALA A 160 -9.75 16.28 -18.29
C ALA A 160 -10.71 15.10 -18.14
N LYS A 161 -11.98 15.29 -18.47
CA LYS A 161 -13.01 14.25 -18.45
C LYS A 161 -12.71 13.14 -19.46
N ALA A 162 -12.33 13.48 -20.68
CA ALA A 162 -11.96 12.51 -21.72
C ALA A 162 -10.71 11.71 -21.36
N ALA A 163 -9.71 12.35 -20.73
CA ALA A 163 -8.49 11.70 -20.26
C ALA A 163 -8.69 10.94 -18.93
N GLY A 164 -9.84 11.06 -18.26
CA GLY A 164 -10.09 10.45 -16.96
C GLY A 164 -9.14 10.97 -15.87
N ILE A 165 -8.84 12.28 -15.88
CA ILE A 165 -7.99 12.98 -14.90
C ILE A 165 -8.76 14.14 -14.26
N GLY A 166 -8.30 14.63 -13.11
CA GLY A 166 -8.88 15.81 -12.48
C GLY A 166 -8.55 17.10 -13.25
N GLU A 167 -9.44 18.11 -13.20
CA GLU A 167 -9.23 19.41 -13.82
C GLU A 167 -7.96 20.12 -13.30
N ASP A 168 -7.66 19.98 -12.02
CA ASP A 168 -6.42 20.50 -11.42
C ASP A 168 -5.18 19.84 -12.00
N THR A 169 -5.25 18.54 -12.29
CA THR A 169 -4.16 17.83 -12.99
C THR A 169 -3.99 18.39 -14.39
N MET A 170 -5.07 18.65 -15.11
CA MET A 170 -5.01 19.25 -16.43
C MET A 170 -4.50 20.70 -16.38
N ARG A 171 -4.85 21.46 -15.34
CA ARG A 171 -4.29 22.80 -15.09
C ARG A 171 -2.77 22.75 -14.87
N ASN A 172 -2.28 21.75 -14.16
CA ASN A 172 -0.84 21.52 -13.96
C ASN A 172 -0.13 21.19 -15.29
N VAL A 173 -0.74 20.38 -16.16
CA VAL A 173 -0.23 20.14 -17.52
C VAL A 173 -0.07 21.46 -18.29
N HIS A 174 -1.08 22.33 -18.27
CA HIS A 174 -1.02 23.63 -18.96
C HIS A 174 0.00 24.61 -18.37
N ARG A 175 0.32 24.49 -17.08
CA ARG A 175 1.35 25.32 -16.43
C ARG A 175 2.77 24.79 -16.62
N GLY A 176 2.97 23.72 -17.39
CA GLY A 176 4.26 23.07 -17.55
C GLY A 176 4.77 22.39 -16.28
N ALA A 177 3.89 22.08 -15.32
CA ALA A 177 4.27 21.36 -14.14
C ALA A 177 4.53 19.88 -14.44
N ASN A 178 5.43 19.27 -13.68
CA ASN A 178 5.74 17.85 -13.80
C ASN A 178 4.51 16.98 -13.48
N VAL A 179 4.19 16.06 -14.37
CA VAL A 179 3.12 15.06 -14.20
C VAL A 179 3.69 13.65 -14.28
N SER A 180 2.93 12.68 -13.76
CA SER A 180 3.32 11.26 -13.83
C SER A 180 3.18 10.71 -15.25
N GLN A 181 3.92 9.65 -15.57
CA GLN A 181 3.83 8.92 -16.85
C GLN A 181 2.37 8.56 -17.17
N SER A 182 1.65 7.98 -16.22
CA SER A 182 0.24 7.61 -16.41
C SER A 182 -0.66 8.80 -16.79
N THR A 183 -0.39 10.00 -16.25
CA THR A 183 -1.10 11.22 -16.64
C THR A 183 -0.71 11.66 -18.04
N ALA A 184 0.58 11.65 -18.35
CA ALA A 184 1.11 12.02 -19.65
C ALA A 184 0.57 11.12 -20.78
N GLU A 185 0.54 9.80 -20.56
CA GLU A 185 -0.03 8.83 -21.51
C GLU A 185 -1.53 9.06 -21.77
N LYS A 186 -2.31 9.33 -20.72
CA LYS A 186 -3.75 9.61 -20.85
C LYS A 186 -4.03 10.87 -21.64
N VAL A 187 -3.27 11.94 -21.37
CA VAL A 187 -3.42 13.22 -22.09
C VAL A 187 -2.95 13.10 -23.53
N SER A 188 -1.81 12.42 -23.79
CA SER A 188 -1.30 12.13 -25.13
C SER A 188 -2.31 11.38 -25.98
N ARG A 189 -2.97 10.39 -25.41
CA ARG A 189 -4.03 9.61 -26.08
C ARG A 189 -5.20 10.47 -26.51
N VAL A 190 -5.66 11.38 -25.65
CA VAL A 190 -6.76 12.32 -25.97
C VAL A 190 -6.34 13.36 -27.00
N ALA A 191 -5.08 13.79 -26.96
CA ALA A 191 -4.50 14.71 -27.95
C ALA A 191 -4.18 14.06 -29.30
N GLY A 192 -4.23 12.72 -29.39
CA GLY A 192 -3.84 11.99 -30.62
C GLY A 192 -2.35 12.08 -30.95
N LEU A 193 -1.50 12.41 -29.97
CA LEU A 193 -0.07 12.55 -30.14
C LEU A 193 0.69 11.39 -29.48
N PRO A 194 1.82 10.94 -30.06
CA PRO A 194 2.72 10.03 -29.35
C PRO A 194 3.34 10.74 -28.14
N LEU A 195 3.58 9.98 -27.05
CA LEU A 195 4.07 10.52 -25.77
C LEU A 195 5.33 11.39 -25.94
N SER A 196 6.27 10.96 -26.76
CA SER A 196 7.53 11.68 -27.04
C SER A 196 7.37 13.04 -27.75
N LYS A 197 6.25 13.25 -28.46
CA LYS A 197 5.92 14.56 -29.06
C LYS A 197 5.07 15.42 -28.13
N ALA A 198 4.24 14.79 -27.32
CA ALA A 198 3.33 15.47 -26.41
C ALA A 198 4.02 15.95 -25.13
N PHE A 199 5.00 15.20 -24.63
CA PHE A 199 5.69 15.49 -23.38
C PHE A 199 7.21 15.33 -23.52
N THR A 200 7.92 16.17 -22.78
CA THR A 200 9.35 16.00 -22.52
C THR A 200 9.51 15.15 -21.29
N GLU A 201 10.20 14.04 -21.42
CA GLU A 201 10.51 13.16 -20.29
C GLU A 201 11.71 13.72 -19.51
N HIS A 202 11.54 13.84 -18.20
CA HIS A 202 12.60 14.14 -17.25
C HIS A 202 12.87 12.88 -16.45
N VAL A 203 13.85 12.10 -16.90
CA VAL A 203 14.35 10.96 -16.14
C VAL A 203 15.02 11.54 -14.88
N ARG A 204 14.44 11.31 -13.72
CA ARG A 204 15.19 11.51 -12.48
C ARG A 204 16.27 10.45 -12.47
N GLU A 205 17.53 10.86 -12.51
CA GLU A 205 18.64 9.95 -12.23
C GLU A 205 18.27 9.16 -10.98
N GLY A 206 18.20 7.83 -11.15
CA GLY A 206 17.53 6.92 -10.26
C GLY A 206 17.98 7.06 -8.81
N GLY A 207 17.18 7.74 -8.02
CA GLY A 207 17.39 7.85 -6.58
C GLY A 207 17.07 6.52 -5.89
N LYS A 208 17.72 6.26 -4.77
CA LYS A 208 17.39 5.19 -3.84
C LYS A 208 15.99 5.41 -3.24
N LEU A 209 15.32 4.34 -2.84
CA LEU A 209 14.12 4.48 -2.02
C LEU A 209 14.51 4.96 -0.61
N ASN A 210 13.71 5.88 -0.08
CA ASN A 210 13.87 6.35 1.30
C ASN A 210 13.62 5.19 2.28
N GLY A 211 14.40 5.12 3.38
CA GLY A 211 14.30 4.09 4.41
C GLY A 211 12.88 3.91 4.97
N ASN A 212 12.11 5.01 5.10
CA ASN A 212 10.69 4.93 5.47
C ASN A 212 9.85 4.11 4.46
N THR A 213 10.15 4.23 3.16
CA THR A 213 9.47 3.46 2.11
C THR A 213 9.87 1.99 2.22
N VAL A 214 11.15 1.68 2.42
CA VAL A 214 11.61 0.30 2.59
C VAL A 214 11.03 -0.34 3.85
N GLN A 215 10.83 0.42 4.93
CA GLN A 215 10.10 -0.06 6.10
C GLN A 215 8.65 -0.47 5.80
N HIS A 216 7.97 0.14 4.82
CA HIS A 216 6.64 -0.31 4.43
C HIS A 216 6.67 -1.71 3.81
N TYR A 217 7.70 -2.04 3.02
CA TYR A 217 7.91 -3.41 2.52
C TYR A 217 8.15 -4.38 3.67
N HIS A 218 9.03 -4.04 4.60
CA HIS A 218 9.29 -4.88 5.77
C HIS A 218 8.01 -5.14 6.59
N ARG A 219 7.22 -4.11 6.88
CA ARG A 219 5.96 -4.24 7.64
C ARG A 219 4.94 -5.13 6.92
N MET A 220 4.80 -5.00 5.61
CA MET A 220 3.93 -5.86 4.81
C MET A 220 4.41 -7.30 4.85
N LEU A 221 5.68 -7.57 4.53
CA LEU A 221 6.27 -8.91 4.54
C LEU A 221 6.18 -9.55 5.93
N SER A 222 6.46 -8.80 6.98
CA SER A 222 6.32 -9.27 8.36
C SER A 222 4.88 -9.66 8.70
N SER A 223 3.89 -8.92 8.21
CA SER A 223 2.47 -9.28 8.37
C SER A 223 2.10 -10.54 7.59
N VAL A 224 2.59 -10.68 6.35
CA VAL A 224 2.41 -11.88 5.51
C VAL A 224 2.99 -13.11 6.20
N PHE A 225 4.25 -13.05 6.65
CA PHE A 225 4.89 -14.18 7.34
C PHE A 225 4.30 -14.46 8.72
N THR A 226 3.79 -13.47 9.43
CA THR A 226 3.05 -13.71 10.67
C THR A 226 1.80 -14.56 10.41
N LYS A 227 1.11 -14.33 9.29
CA LYS A 227 -0.01 -15.17 8.88
C LYS A 227 0.44 -16.53 8.38
N ALA A 228 1.56 -16.61 7.66
CA ALA A 228 2.14 -17.88 7.24
C ALA A 228 2.47 -18.80 8.43
N VAL A 229 2.99 -18.23 9.54
CA VAL A 229 3.20 -18.97 10.79
C VAL A 229 1.85 -19.45 11.38
N GLN A 230 0.86 -18.57 11.45
CA GLN A 230 -0.48 -18.92 11.95
C GLN A 230 -1.19 -20.00 11.11
N TRP A 231 -0.91 -20.04 9.80
CA TRP A 231 -1.42 -21.06 8.88
C TRP A 231 -0.55 -22.35 8.85
N GLY A 232 0.52 -22.40 9.64
CA GLY A 232 1.41 -23.57 9.71
C GLY A 232 2.30 -23.77 8.47
N LEU A 233 2.49 -22.73 7.64
CA LEU A 233 3.29 -22.80 6.42
C LEU A 233 4.79 -22.69 6.68
N VAL A 234 5.16 -21.97 7.72
CA VAL A 234 6.55 -21.79 8.19
C VAL A 234 6.61 -21.84 9.72
N PRO A 235 7.70 -22.32 10.30
CA PRO A 235 7.82 -22.43 11.75
C PRO A 235 8.00 -21.09 12.45
N GLU A 236 8.63 -20.12 11.79
CA GLU A 236 8.88 -18.78 12.32
C GLU A 236 8.83 -17.72 11.24
N ASN A 237 8.65 -16.46 11.66
CA ASN A 237 8.63 -15.31 10.77
C ASN A 237 10.08 -14.84 10.51
N PRO A 238 10.63 -14.97 9.28
CA PRO A 238 12.00 -14.59 8.97
C PRO A 238 12.25 -13.07 9.08
N CYS A 239 11.20 -12.25 8.98
CA CYS A 239 11.31 -10.80 9.13
C CYS A 239 11.72 -10.37 10.56
N LYS A 240 11.47 -11.21 11.57
CA LYS A 240 11.89 -10.90 12.96
C LYS A 240 13.42 -10.91 13.15
N ARG A 241 14.14 -11.62 12.27
CA ARG A 241 15.60 -11.69 12.29
C ARG A 241 16.28 -10.86 11.20
N ALA A 242 15.48 -10.30 10.26
CA ALA A 242 15.97 -9.39 9.27
C ALA A 242 15.97 -7.97 9.86
N GLU A 243 17.10 -7.27 9.78
CA GLU A 243 17.15 -5.86 10.16
C GLU A 243 16.35 -5.03 9.18
N ALA A 244 15.33 -4.34 9.69
CA ALA A 244 14.60 -3.37 8.90
C ALA A 244 15.45 -2.10 8.72
N PRO A 245 15.45 -1.46 7.53
CA PRO A 245 16.12 -0.19 7.34
C PRO A 245 15.65 0.84 8.36
N LYS A 246 16.56 1.67 8.83
CA LYS A 246 16.23 2.75 9.77
C LYS A 246 15.35 3.78 9.05
N ALA A 247 14.31 4.24 9.74
CA ALA A 247 13.55 5.40 9.29
C ALA A 247 14.45 6.65 9.38
N GLU A 248 14.41 7.48 8.35
CA GLU A 248 14.97 8.81 8.48
C GLU A 248 14.04 9.64 9.37
N GLU A 249 14.57 10.17 10.43
CA GLU A 249 13.86 11.14 11.27
C GLU A 249 13.83 12.46 10.50
N ILE A 250 12.62 12.94 10.24
CA ILE A 250 12.39 14.27 9.66
C ILE A 250 12.14 15.19 10.83
N ASP A 251 13.03 16.15 11.00
CA ASP A 251 12.80 17.24 11.95
C ASP A 251 11.63 18.08 11.44
N VAL A 252 10.51 18.03 12.17
CA VAL A 252 9.29 18.77 11.84
C VAL A 252 9.33 20.08 12.61
N GLN A 253 9.64 21.18 11.91
CA GLN A 253 9.55 22.51 12.48
C GLN A 253 8.07 22.91 12.67
N ALA A 254 7.73 23.32 13.87
CA ALA A 254 6.44 23.95 14.17
C ALA A 254 6.42 25.37 13.57
N LEU A 255 5.24 25.82 13.16
CA LEU A 255 5.06 27.20 12.74
C LEU A 255 5.20 28.14 13.96
N GLU A 256 6.00 29.17 13.81
CA GLU A 256 6.10 30.25 14.81
C GLU A 256 4.93 31.25 14.64
N GLU A 257 4.71 32.07 15.65
CA GLU A 257 3.60 33.04 15.68
C GLU A 257 3.58 33.98 14.47
N LEU A 258 4.76 34.46 14.04
CA LEU A 258 4.90 35.28 12.83
C LEU A 258 4.50 34.54 11.54
N ASP A 259 4.81 33.26 11.45
CA ASP A 259 4.46 32.45 10.28
C ASP A 259 2.96 32.13 10.26
N VAL A 260 2.35 31.95 11.42
CA VAL A 260 0.89 31.81 11.57
C VAL A 260 0.20 33.10 11.10
N ALA A 261 0.70 34.27 11.52
CA ALA A 261 0.13 35.55 11.07
C ALA A 261 0.24 35.74 9.54
N LYS A 262 1.40 35.43 8.95
CA LYS A 262 1.58 35.45 7.49
C LYS A 262 0.63 34.48 6.78
N LEU A 263 0.47 33.27 7.30
CA LEU A 263 -0.45 32.28 6.76
C LEU A 263 -1.90 32.78 6.78
N LEU A 264 -2.38 33.31 7.91
CA LEU A 264 -3.72 33.83 8.06
C LEU A 264 -3.99 35.00 7.09
N ASN A 265 -3.03 35.89 6.91
CA ASN A 265 -3.14 36.98 5.92
C ASN A 265 -3.23 36.43 4.49
N ALA A 266 -2.39 35.47 4.10
CA ALA A 266 -2.43 34.86 2.77
C ALA A 266 -3.73 34.09 2.50
N LEU A 267 -4.41 33.60 3.53
CA LEU A 267 -5.70 32.92 3.42
C LEU A 267 -6.88 33.84 3.12
N GLN A 268 -6.73 35.15 3.25
CA GLN A 268 -7.80 36.12 2.92
C GLN A 268 -8.12 36.12 1.43
N ASP A 269 -7.08 35.96 0.58
CA ASP A 269 -7.23 35.90 -0.89
C ASP A 269 -7.42 34.47 -1.42
N ALA A 270 -7.45 33.48 -0.55
CA ALA A 270 -7.61 32.09 -0.93
C ALA A 270 -9.09 31.71 -1.15
N PRO A 271 -9.39 30.66 -1.96
CA PRO A 271 -10.73 30.13 -2.07
C PRO A 271 -11.31 29.77 -0.70
N THR A 272 -12.55 30.22 -0.42
CA THR A 272 -13.19 30.12 0.91
C THR A 272 -13.07 28.73 1.55
N GLN A 273 -13.34 27.68 0.79
CA GLN A 273 -13.26 26.32 1.31
C GLN A 273 -11.84 25.94 1.73
N PHE A 274 -10.82 26.34 0.96
CA PHE A 274 -9.41 26.09 1.29
C PHE A 274 -8.99 26.87 2.54
N SER A 275 -9.40 28.13 2.62
CA SER A 275 -9.15 28.98 3.79
C SER A 275 -9.74 28.37 5.06
N VAL A 276 -11.00 27.96 5.04
CA VAL A 276 -11.68 27.35 6.19
C VAL A 276 -11.01 26.05 6.63
N ILE A 277 -10.68 25.14 5.69
CA ILE A 277 -10.01 23.87 6.02
C ILE A 277 -8.66 24.13 6.67
N THR A 278 -7.89 25.10 6.18
CA THR A 278 -6.56 25.43 6.70
C THR A 278 -6.65 26.06 8.09
N GLN A 279 -7.57 26.99 8.29
CA GLN A 279 -7.80 27.62 9.60
C GLN A 279 -8.33 26.61 10.63
N LEU A 280 -9.24 25.72 10.24
CA LEU A 280 -9.70 24.62 11.12
C LEU A 280 -8.54 23.71 11.53
N ALA A 281 -7.62 23.39 10.61
CA ALA A 281 -6.44 22.60 10.94
C ALA A 281 -5.55 23.31 11.97
N LEU A 282 -5.36 24.61 11.81
CA LEU A 282 -4.58 25.47 12.69
C LEU A 282 -5.20 25.54 14.10
N PHE A 283 -6.50 25.84 14.19
CA PHE A 283 -7.20 26.06 15.46
C PHE A 283 -7.44 24.76 16.25
N THR A 284 -7.65 23.64 15.56
CA THR A 284 -8.08 22.38 16.20
C THR A 284 -6.98 21.31 16.28
N GLY A 285 -5.90 21.45 15.53
CA GLY A 285 -4.89 20.40 15.37
C GLY A 285 -5.46 19.10 14.76
N ALA A 286 -6.64 19.17 14.15
CA ALA A 286 -7.27 17.99 13.55
C ALA A 286 -6.58 17.62 12.24
N ARG A 287 -6.49 16.30 11.98
CA ARG A 287 -5.87 15.80 10.76
C ARG A 287 -6.72 16.17 9.54
N ARG A 288 -6.08 16.42 8.39
CA ARG A 288 -6.79 16.72 7.13
C ARG A 288 -7.99 15.81 6.87
N GLY A 289 -7.82 14.50 7.03
CA GLY A 289 -8.91 13.54 6.78
C GLY A 289 -10.03 13.61 7.82
N GLU A 290 -9.76 14.06 9.04
CA GLU A 290 -10.75 14.31 10.08
C GLU A 290 -11.55 15.55 9.73
N ILE A 291 -10.90 16.65 9.35
CA ILE A 291 -11.57 17.89 8.91
C ILE A 291 -12.43 17.65 7.68
N CYS A 292 -11.89 17.01 6.63
CA CYS A 292 -12.66 16.66 5.43
C CYS A 292 -13.81 15.65 5.71
N GLY A 293 -13.80 14.99 6.87
CA GLY A 293 -14.85 14.06 7.29
C GLY A 293 -15.90 14.67 8.20
N LEU A 294 -15.76 15.97 8.59
CA LEU A 294 -16.71 16.66 9.45
C LEU A 294 -18.08 16.84 8.77
N ARG A 295 -19.10 16.84 9.57
CA ARG A 295 -20.48 17.19 9.20
C ARG A 295 -21.00 18.27 10.13
N TRP A 296 -21.98 19.04 9.70
CA TRP A 296 -22.61 20.01 10.56
C TRP A 296 -23.27 19.40 11.82
N SER A 297 -23.61 18.10 11.77
CA SER A 297 -24.05 17.33 12.95
C SER A 297 -22.97 17.08 13.98
N ASP A 298 -21.69 17.26 13.61
CA ASP A 298 -20.55 17.06 14.50
C ASP A 298 -20.10 18.38 15.16
N VAL A 299 -20.70 19.50 14.76
CA VAL A 299 -20.38 20.85 15.23
C VAL A 299 -21.53 21.39 16.06
N ASP A 300 -21.26 21.64 17.34
CA ASP A 300 -22.16 22.32 18.25
C ASP A 300 -21.65 23.75 18.47
N LEU A 301 -22.39 24.71 17.86
CA LEU A 301 -22.05 26.12 17.91
C LEU A 301 -22.58 26.81 19.21
N GLU A 302 -23.45 26.15 19.98
CA GLU A 302 -23.92 26.64 21.28
C GLU A 302 -22.97 26.19 22.38
N ALA A 303 -22.52 24.95 22.30
CA ALA A 303 -21.53 24.41 23.24
C ALA A 303 -20.08 24.71 22.79
N ASP A 304 -19.84 25.36 21.64
CA ASP A 304 -18.52 25.61 21.04
C ASP A 304 -17.67 24.37 20.92
N THR A 305 -18.21 23.26 20.40
CA THR A 305 -17.48 22.00 20.32
C THR A 305 -17.55 21.36 18.93
N ILE A 306 -16.47 20.63 18.60
CA ILE A 306 -16.40 19.77 17.41
C ILE A 306 -16.12 18.35 17.85
N SER A 307 -16.95 17.41 17.40
CA SER A 307 -16.77 15.97 17.64
C SER A 307 -16.10 15.29 16.46
N ILE A 308 -14.91 14.74 16.67
CA ILE A 308 -14.17 13.98 15.65
C ILE A 308 -14.60 12.51 15.68
N GLU A 309 -15.53 12.14 14.80
CA GLU A 309 -16.15 10.80 14.75
C GLU A 309 -15.69 9.95 13.58
N ARG A 310 -15.19 10.57 12.50
CA ARG A 310 -14.84 9.90 11.25
C ARG A 310 -13.67 10.56 10.53
N THR A 311 -13.19 9.87 9.51
CA THR A 311 -12.12 10.35 8.64
C THR A 311 -12.51 10.10 7.19
N LEU A 312 -12.41 11.09 6.33
CA LEU A 312 -12.60 10.96 4.89
C LEU A 312 -11.25 10.64 4.23
N GLN A 313 -11.25 9.66 3.34
CA GLN A 313 -10.07 9.26 2.57
C GLN A 313 -10.46 9.06 1.11
N TYR A 314 -9.60 9.53 0.21
CA TYR A 314 -9.70 9.20 -1.21
C TYR A 314 -8.87 7.97 -1.52
N ILE A 315 -9.48 6.99 -2.19
CA ILE A 315 -8.83 5.76 -2.66
C ILE A 315 -9.01 5.68 -4.17
N PRO A 316 -7.93 5.70 -4.97
CA PRO A 316 -8.04 5.55 -6.42
C PRO A 316 -8.84 4.30 -6.79
N GLY A 317 -9.76 4.43 -7.74
CA GLY A 317 -10.67 3.36 -8.17
C GLY A 317 -11.89 3.13 -7.26
N LYS A 318 -11.88 3.61 -6.00
CA LYS A 318 -13.03 3.50 -5.08
C LYS A 318 -13.65 4.86 -4.74
N GLY A 319 -12.97 5.97 -5.05
CA GLY A 319 -13.43 7.32 -4.71
C GLY A 319 -13.23 7.67 -3.23
N THR A 320 -14.10 8.53 -2.71
CA THR A 320 -14.09 8.96 -1.30
C THR A 320 -14.76 7.94 -0.40
N VAL A 321 -14.09 7.59 0.69
CA VAL A 321 -14.54 6.58 1.66
C VAL A 321 -14.47 7.16 3.06
N PHE A 322 -15.59 7.11 3.79
CA PHE A 322 -15.60 7.40 5.22
C PHE A 322 -15.12 6.18 6.01
N THR A 323 -14.23 6.42 6.94
CA THR A 323 -13.72 5.38 7.85
C THR A 323 -13.78 5.86 9.29
N SER A 324 -13.92 4.92 10.24
CA SER A 324 -13.75 5.25 11.65
C SER A 324 -12.30 5.71 11.92
N PRO A 325 -12.06 6.56 12.93
CA PRO A 325 -10.71 6.92 13.36
C PRO A 325 -9.85 5.68 13.65
N LYS A 326 -8.52 5.85 13.62
CA LYS A 326 -7.58 4.73 13.72
C LYS A 326 -7.62 4.01 15.07
N THR A 327 -7.93 4.75 16.14
CA THR A 327 -8.02 4.23 17.52
C THR A 327 -9.24 4.81 18.23
N LYS A 328 -9.70 4.16 19.31
CA LYS A 328 -10.78 4.70 20.17
C LYS A 328 -10.42 6.09 20.72
N ARG A 329 -9.15 6.32 21.08
CA ARG A 329 -8.64 7.63 21.56
C ARG A 329 -8.65 8.73 20.48
N SER A 330 -8.77 8.37 19.20
CA SER A 330 -8.88 9.35 18.12
C SER A 330 -10.29 9.94 17.98
N ARG A 331 -11.29 9.33 18.60
CA ARG A 331 -12.58 9.97 18.82
C ARG A 331 -12.43 10.94 19.99
N ARG A 332 -12.67 12.19 19.73
CA ARG A 332 -12.50 13.26 20.71
C ARG A 332 -13.43 14.41 20.41
N CYS A 333 -13.81 15.11 21.46
CA CYS A 333 -14.47 16.41 21.38
C CYS A 333 -13.40 17.50 21.57
N ILE A 334 -13.43 18.50 20.72
CA ILE A 334 -12.50 19.63 20.75
C ILE A 334 -13.32 20.87 21.08
N LYS A 335 -12.95 21.58 22.14
CA LYS A 335 -13.50 22.90 22.45
C LYS A 335 -12.91 23.92 21.50
N MET A 336 -13.75 24.72 20.86
CA MET A 336 -13.36 25.77 19.94
C MET A 336 -13.11 27.10 20.66
N GLY A 337 -12.14 27.85 20.18
CA GLY A 337 -12.01 29.27 20.52
C GLY A 337 -13.00 30.14 19.73
N ALA A 338 -13.20 31.38 20.16
CA ALA A 338 -14.15 32.30 19.55
C ALA A 338 -13.94 32.50 18.03
N ASP A 339 -12.69 32.62 17.59
CA ASP A 339 -12.34 32.79 16.18
C ASP A 339 -12.76 31.58 15.33
N CYS A 340 -12.61 30.37 15.88
CA CYS A 340 -13.03 29.14 15.21
C CYS A 340 -14.56 29.04 15.10
N VAL A 341 -15.28 29.45 16.13
CA VAL A 341 -16.75 29.51 16.14
C VAL A 341 -17.25 30.52 15.09
N GLN A 342 -16.67 31.73 15.08
CA GLN A 342 -17.00 32.75 14.08
C GLN A 342 -16.74 32.27 12.67
N LEU A 343 -15.56 31.69 12.40
CA LEU A 343 -15.20 31.11 11.11
C LEU A 343 -16.26 30.12 10.62
N LEU A 344 -16.69 29.20 11.48
CA LEU A 344 -17.69 28.19 11.12
C LEU A 344 -19.08 28.78 10.92
N GLN A 345 -19.46 29.78 11.69
CA GLN A 345 -20.74 30.50 11.49
C GLN A 345 -20.78 31.20 10.13
N GLU A 346 -19.71 31.89 9.76
CA GLU A 346 -19.57 32.57 8.47
C GLU A 346 -19.56 31.55 7.31
N TYR A 347 -18.82 30.47 7.45
CA TYR A 347 -18.75 29.39 6.45
C TYR A 347 -20.11 28.71 6.27
N ARG A 348 -20.88 28.51 7.35
CA ARG A 348 -22.23 27.93 7.27
C ARG A 348 -23.19 28.85 6.48
N LYS A 349 -23.08 30.18 6.66
CA LYS A 349 -23.84 31.18 5.87
C LYS A 349 -23.45 31.13 4.39
N HIS A 350 -22.13 31.11 4.11
CA HIS A 350 -21.59 30.97 2.76
C HIS A 350 -22.10 29.72 2.06
N GLN A 351 -21.97 28.56 2.72
CA GLN A 351 -22.40 27.29 2.16
C GLN A 351 -23.93 27.24 1.89
N LYS A 352 -24.74 27.84 2.76
CA LYS A 352 -26.17 27.95 2.53
C LYS A 352 -26.47 28.79 1.29
N ALA A 353 -25.74 29.89 1.09
CA ALA A 353 -25.91 30.77 -0.10
C ALA A 353 -25.49 30.02 -1.38
N GLU A 354 -24.37 29.31 -1.39
CA GLU A 354 -23.94 28.50 -2.52
C GLU A 354 -24.94 27.37 -2.85
N ARG A 355 -25.45 26.71 -1.82
CA ARG A 355 -26.51 25.70 -1.99
C ARG A 355 -27.76 26.26 -2.63
N PHE A 356 -28.15 27.45 -2.22
CA PHE A 356 -29.33 28.14 -2.80
C PHE A 356 -29.12 28.47 -4.28
N LYS A 357 -27.92 28.93 -4.68
CA LYS A 357 -27.57 29.20 -6.08
C LYS A 357 -27.56 27.93 -6.96
N ILE A 358 -27.06 26.80 -6.44
CA ILE A 358 -26.95 25.55 -7.18
C ILE A 358 -28.28 24.78 -7.23
N GLY A 359 -29.15 24.98 -6.24
CA GLY A 359 -30.49 24.37 -6.20
C GLY A 359 -30.47 22.83 -6.14
N SER A 360 -31.25 22.20 -7.02
CA SER A 360 -31.42 20.73 -7.04
C SER A 360 -30.15 19.95 -7.42
N GLU A 361 -29.19 20.59 -8.07
CA GLU A 361 -27.91 19.97 -8.44
C GLU A 361 -26.91 19.86 -7.27
N TRP A 362 -27.25 20.47 -6.13
CA TRP A 362 -26.43 20.34 -4.93
C TRP A 362 -26.37 18.91 -4.44
N VAL A 363 -25.19 18.27 -4.56
CA VAL A 363 -24.97 16.91 -4.11
C VAL A 363 -24.47 16.90 -2.67
N ARG A 364 -25.27 16.39 -1.75
CA ARG A 364 -24.91 16.21 -0.32
C ARG A 364 -23.88 15.08 -0.11
N LYS A 365 -22.73 15.12 -0.77
CA LYS A 365 -21.70 14.09 -0.55
C LYS A 365 -20.79 14.38 0.64
N VAL A 366 -20.58 15.65 0.95
CA VAL A 366 -19.80 16.13 2.10
C VAL A 366 -20.52 17.36 2.64
N GLU A 367 -20.85 17.40 3.92
CA GLU A 367 -21.68 18.45 4.50
C GLU A 367 -20.89 19.66 5.04
N ILE A 368 -19.54 19.59 5.11
CA ILE A 368 -18.63 20.73 5.41
C ILE A 368 -17.55 20.82 4.34
#